data_fc128b7088e383746cc8a4abd28107e1
#
_entry.id   fc128b7088e383746cc8a4abd28107e1
#
_cell.length_a   1.000
_cell.length_b   1.000
_cell.length_c   1.000
_cell.angle_alpha   90.00
_cell.angle_beta   90.00
_cell.angle_gamma   90.00
#
_symmetry.space_group_name_H-M   'P 1'
#
loop_
_entity.id
_entity.type
_entity.pdbx_description
1 polymer ?
#
loop_
_entity_poly.entity_id
_entity_poly.type
_entity_poly.pdbx_seq_one_letter_code
_entity_poly.pdbx_strand_id
1 'polypeptide(L)'
;MLAGTLSAMTALACALAHGETVYKYRMPDGRVIYSDKPVPGGRLEAELQPPPQPEPSLAPEPSHEPSDVDKRIAARRDALERARRELDAANAALAEAQRRLDAGRAPLPEEFKPLEEGGTRLGEEYERRQAANERAVVEARARVERAADELNRVRY
;
A
#
# COMPACT_ATOMS: atom_id res chain seq x y z
N MET A 1 -47.26 -22.14 -7.89
CA MET A 1 -47.02 -21.71 -6.51
C MET A 1 -46.12 -20.46 -6.58
N LEU A 2 -46.75 -19.30 -6.29
CA LEU A 2 -46.12 -18.00 -6.27
C LEU A 2 -45.39 -17.82 -4.95
N ALA A 3 -44.15 -17.34 -4.97
CA ALA A 3 -43.47 -16.76 -3.82
C ALA A 3 -42.95 -15.37 -4.20
N GLY A 4 -43.64 -14.36 -3.69
CA GLY A 4 -43.29 -12.95 -3.90
C GLY A 4 -42.14 -12.53 -2.98
N THR A 5 -41.16 -11.85 -3.54
CA THR A 5 -40.09 -11.19 -2.80
C THR A 5 -40.50 -9.76 -2.48
N LEU A 6 -40.67 -9.50 -1.20
CA LEU A 6 -40.98 -8.19 -0.62
C LEU A 6 -39.69 -7.35 -0.58
N SER A 7 -39.60 -6.32 -1.42
CA SER A 7 -38.49 -5.37 -1.44
C SER A 7 -38.74 -4.32 -0.36
N ALA A 8 -37.97 -4.33 0.71
CA ALA A 8 -38.01 -3.33 1.75
C ALA A 8 -37.19 -2.11 1.31
N MET A 9 -37.90 -1.02 0.98
CA MET A 9 -37.36 0.26 0.63
C MET A 9 -37.04 1.04 1.92
N THR A 10 -35.78 1.05 2.33
CA THR A 10 -35.31 1.80 3.50
C THR A 10 -35.17 3.27 3.10
N ALA A 11 -36.12 4.09 3.55
CA ALA A 11 -36.05 5.55 3.41
C ALA A 11 -34.99 6.09 4.37
N LEU A 12 -33.88 6.58 3.82
CA LEU A 12 -32.84 7.31 4.58
C LEU A 12 -33.37 8.73 4.85
N ALA A 13 -33.87 8.97 6.08
CA ALA A 13 -34.27 10.29 6.55
C ALA A 13 -32.99 11.13 6.74
N CYS A 14 -32.77 12.11 5.86
CA CYS A 14 -31.82 13.19 6.11
C CYS A 14 -32.30 13.99 7.33
N ALA A 15 -31.65 13.81 8.47
CA ALA A 15 -31.78 14.69 9.61
C ALA A 15 -31.16 16.05 9.22
N LEU A 16 -32.03 17.04 8.97
CA LEU A 16 -31.62 18.44 8.86
C LEU A 16 -31.00 18.84 10.19
N ALA A 17 -29.70 19.10 10.21
CA ALA A 17 -29.01 19.67 11.36
C ALA A 17 -29.55 21.09 11.57
N HIS A 18 -30.57 21.21 12.40
CA HIS A 18 -31.02 22.50 12.88
C HIS A 18 -29.96 23.00 13.87
N GLY A 19 -29.38 24.15 13.63
CA GLY A 19 -28.47 24.80 14.55
C GLY A 19 -29.23 25.03 15.88
N GLU A 20 -28.72 24.43 16.96
CA GLU A 20 -29.35 24.57 18.30
C GLU A 20 -29.27 26.04 18.71
N THR A 21 -30.44 26.65 18.93
CA THR A 21 -30.54 28.01 19.48
C THR A 21 -30.20 27.98 20.98
N VAL A 22 -29.24 28.79 21.39
CA VAL A 22 -28.82 28.90 22.80
C VAL A 22 -29.44 30.15 23.41
N TYR A 23 -30.13 29.98 24.52
CA TYR A 23 -30.78 31.05 25.25
C TYR A 23 -29.91 31.49 26.42
N LYS A 24 -29.83 32.82 26.63
CA LYS A 24 -29.19 33.44 27.80
C LYS A 24 -30.22 33.78 28.84
N TYR A 25 -30.15 33.17 30.02
CA TYR A 25 -31.01 33.44 31.14
C TYR A 25 -30.28 34.18 32.27
N ARG A 26 -30.95 35.15 32.90
CA ARG A 26 -30.48 35.78 34.13
C ARG A 26 -31.26 35.25 35.30
N MET A 27 -30.57 34.73 36.31
CA MET A 27 -31.14 34.24 37.53
C MET A 27 -31.40 35.39 38.53
N PRO A 28 -32.33 35.20 39.51
CA PRO A 28 -32.60 36.22 40.53
C PRO A 28 -31.39 36.60 41.38
N ASP A 29 -30.41 35.71 41.50
CA ASP A 29 -29.13 35.92 42.20
C ASP A 29 -28.07 36.63 41.35
N GLY A 30 -28.43 37.09 40.15
CA GLY A 30 -27.57 37.80 39.22
C GLY A 30 -26.70 36.91 38.31
N ARG A 31 -26.71 35.59 38.47
CA ARG A 31 -25.93 34.66 37.62
C ARG A 31 -26.55 34.59 36.22
N VAL A 32 -25.69 34.39 35.24
CA VAL A 32 -26.09 34.17 33.85
C VAL A 32 -25.86 32.71 33.48
N ILE A 33 -26.89 32.09 32.90
CA ILE A 33 -26.86 30.70 32.43
C ILE A 33 -27.17 30.67 30.93
N TYR A 34 -26.41 29.90 30.18
CA TYR A 34 -26.66 29.61 28.77
C TYR A 34 -27.22 28.19 28.68
N SER A 35 -28.36 28.01 28.00
CA SER A 35 -29.02 26.71 27.89
C SER A 35 -29.82 26.63 26.60
N ASP A 36 -29.91 25.44 26.03
CA ASP A 36 -30.79 25.07 24.94
C ASP A 36 -32.25 24.84 25.36
N LYS A 37 -32.46 24.78 26.70
CA LYS A 37 -33.78 24.50 27.31
C LYS A 37 -34.20 25.61 28.28
N PRO A 38 -35.51 25.80 28.50
CA PRO A 38 -35.98 26.75 29.47
C PRO A 38 -35.43 26.46 30.87
N VAL A 39 -34.87 27.47 31.54
CA VAL A 39 -34.31 27.37 32.89
C VAL A 39 -35.36 27.84 33.89
N PRO A 40 -35.86 26.97 34.81
CA PRO A 40 -36.85 27.36 35.81
C PRO A 40 -36.33 28.50 36.71
N GLY A 41 -37.10 29.58 36.84
CA GLY A 41 -36.72 30.73 37.64
C GLY A 41 -35.73 31.70 36.96
N GLY A 42 -35.27 31.40 35.77
CA GLY A 42 -34.42 32.30 34.95
C GLY A 42 -35.27 33.23 34.10
N ARG A 43 -34.88 34.52 34.02
CA ARG A 43 -35.47 35.48 33.08
C ARG A 43 -34.68 35.42 31.77
N LEU A 44 -35.37 35.13 30.65
CA LEU A 44 -34.75 35.18 29.30
C LEU A 44 -34.22 36.60 29.03
N GLU A 45 -32.95 36.73 28.73
CA GLU A 45 -32.27 38.00 28.46
C GLU A 45 -31.95 38.16 26.97
N ALA A 46 -31.56 37.05 26.31
CA ALA A 46 -31.28 37.05 24.91
C ALA A 46 -31.40 35.65 24.31
N GLU A 47 -31.76 35.60 23.03
CA GLU A 47 -31.70 34.44 22.16
C GLU A 47 -30.46 34.57 21.27
N LEU A 48 -29.55 33.63 21.38
CA LEU A 48 -28.32 33.59 20.61
C LEU A 48 -28.46 32.57 19.46
N GLN A 49 -28.68 33.06 18.28
CA GLN A 49 -28.60 32.21 17.10
C GLN A 49 -27.12 31.99 16.77
N PRO A 50 -26.71 30.75 16.53
CA PRO A 50 -25.35 30.54 16.02
C PRO A 50 -25.18 31.31 14.71
N PRO A 51 -24.00 31.89 14.45
CA PRO A 51 -23.74 32.54 13.18
C PRO A 51 -24.01 31.53 12.04
N PRO A 52 -24.57 31.99 10.91
CA PRO A 52 -24.81 31.11 9.78
C PRO A 52 -23.49 30.37 9.46
N GLN A 53 -23.54 29.06 9.47
CA GLN A 53 -22.40 28.28 9.03
C GLN A 53 -22.09 28.70 7.60
N PRO A 54 -20.82 29.03 7.29
CA PRO A 54 -20.47 29.31 5.92
C PRO A 54 -20.87 28.09 5.08
N GLU A 55 -21.70 28.34 4.07
CA GLU A 55 -22.05 27.30 3.12
C GLU A 55 -20.74 26.65 2.63
N PRO A 56 -20.68 25.31 2.52
CA PRO A 56 -19.51 24.67 1.98
C PRO A 56 -19.25 25.29 0.61
N SER A 57 -18.22 26.11 0.54
CA SER A 57 -17.81 26.74 -0.70
C SER A 57 -17.47 25.62 -1.67
N LEU A 58 -18.31 25.43 -2.68
CA LEU A 58 -17.99 24.62 -3.86
C LEU A 58 -17.01 25.37 -4.78
N ALA A 59 -16.20 26.27 -4.19
CA ALA A 59 -15.08 26.81 -4.93
C ALA A 59 -14.25 25.61 -5.40
N PRO A 60 -13.93 25.51 -6.69
CA PRO A 60 -13.05 24.47 -7.17
C PRO A 60 -11.77 24.53 -6.33
N GLU A 61 -11.40 23.41 -5.73
CA GLU A 61 -10.14 23.34 -4.99
C GLU A 61 -9.07 23.93 -5.90
N PRO A 62 -8.30 24.90 -5.39
CA PRO A 62 -7.23 25.46 -6.20
C PRO A 62 -6.39 24.25 -6.64
N SER A 63 -6.28 24.04 -7.95
CA SER A 63 -5.41 23.03 -8.52
C SER A 63 -3.98 23.39 -8.08
N HIS A 64 -3.57 22.80 -6.96
CA HIS A 64 -2.23 22.98 -6.46
C HIS A 64 -1.30 22.29 -7.45
N GLU A 65 -0.60 23.07 -8.25
CA GLU A 65 0.58 22.52 -8.93
C GLU A 65 1.48 21.90 -7.86
N PRO A 66 1.90 20.64 -8.03
CA PRO A 66 2.68 19.96 -7.02
C PRO A 66 3.94 20.77 -6.73
N SER A 67 4.15 21.07 -5.46
CA SER A 67 5.33 21.79 -5.00
C SER A 67 6.62 21.03 -5.35
N ASP A 68 7.75 21.72 -5.35
CA ASP A 68 9.04 21.04 -5.57
C ASP A 68 9.30 19.94 -4.51
N VAL A 69 8.76 20.09 -3.32
CA VAL A 69 8.80 19.06 -2.27
C VAL A 69 7.99 17.84 -2.67
N ASP A 70 6.77 18.02 -3.17
CA ASP A 70 5.92 16.91 -3.62
C ASP A 70 6.56 16.16 -4.79
N LYS A 71 7.14 16.87 -5.75
CA LYS A 71 7.89 16.26 -6.86
C LYS A 71 9.08 15.44 -6.37
N ARG A 72 9.82 15.92 -5.38
CA ARG A 72 10.96 15.20 -4.78
C ARG A 72 10.49 13.96 -4.00
N ILE A 73 9.38 14.05 -3.27
CA ILE A 73 8.78 12.92 -2.56
C ILE A 73 8.32 11.86 -3.56
N ALA A 74 7.63 12.26 -4.62
CA ALA A 74 7.18 11.36 -5.68
C ALA A 74 8.37 10.65 -6.35
N ALA A 75 9.41 11.40 -6.75
CA ALA A 75 10.62 10.84 -7.35
C ALA A 75 11.32 9.82 -6.43
N ARG A 76 11.38 10.10 -5.12
CA ARG A 76 11.96 9.17 -4.15
C ARG A 76 11.12 7.90 -3.98
N ARG A 77 9.79 8.01 -3.95
CA ARG A 77 8.88 6.85 -3.93
C ARG A 77 9.10 5.97 -5.15
N ASP A 78 9.12 6.57 -6.34
CA ASP A 78 9.34 5.85 -7.60
C ASP A 78 10.71 5.16 -7.62
N ALA A 79 11.75 5.81 -7.11
CA ALA A 79 13.08 5.23 -7.00
C ALA A 79 13.09 4.02 -6.06
N LEU A 80 12.43 4.12 -4.89
CA LEU A 80 12.31 3.01 -3.94
C LEU A 80 11.53 1.84 -4.53
N GLU A 81 10.44 2.10 -5.24
CA GLU A 81 9.67 1.04 -5.89
C GLU A 81 10.46 0.34 -7.01
N ARG A 82 11.22 1.10 -7.80
CA ARG A 82 12.10 0.50 -8.82
C ARG A 82 13.16 -0.38 -8.17
N ALA A 83 13.83 0.10 -7.13
CA ALA A 83 14.86 -0.66 -6.44
C ALA A 83 14.31 -1.94 -5.79
N ARG A 84 13.09 -1.91 -5.23
CA ARG A 84 12.41 -3.10 -4.70
C ARG A 84 12.12 -4.11 -5.80
N ARG A 85 11.52 -3.67 -6.91
CA ARG A 85 11.23 -4.56 -8.05
C ARG A 85 12.50 -5.20 -8.62
N GLU A 86 13.61 -4.47 -8.67
CA GLU A 86 14.90 -5.03 -9.13
C GLU A 86 15.43 -6.09 -8.16
N LEU A 87 15.32 -5.85 -6.85
CA LEU A 87 15.71 -6.84 -5.84
C LEU A 87 14.84 -8.11 -5.93
N ASP A 88 13.53 -7.96 -6.08
CA ASP A 88 12.61 -9.09 -6.23
C ASP A 88 12.91 -9.90 -7.50
N ALA A 89 13.18 -9.23 -8.61
CA ALA A 89 13.59 -9.87 -9.85
C ALA A 89 14.93 -10.59 -9.73
N ALA A 90 15.90 -9.99 -9.02
CA ALA A 90 17.18 -10.62 -8.76
C ALA A 90 17.06 -11.87 -7.88
N ASN A 91 16.22 -11.84 -6.83
CA ASN A 91 15.93 -12.99 -6.00
C ASN A 91 15.25 -14.12 -6.78
N ALA A 92 14.28 -13.78 -7.64
CA ALA A 92 13.62 -14.76 -8.51
C ALA A 92 14.62 -15.43 -9.47
N ALA A 93 15.55 -14.65 -10.05
CA ALA A 93 16.60 -15.17 -10.91
C ALA A 93 17.57 -16.10 -10.16
N LEU A 94 17.93 -15.77 -8.91
CA LEU A 94 18.77 -16.62 -8.06
C LEU A 94 18.06 -17.94 -7.76
N ALA A 95 16.77 -17.89 -7.37
CA ALA A 95 16.00 -19.10 -7.12
C ALA A 95 15.91 -20.00 -8.36
N GLU A 96 15.77 -19.42 -9.55
CA GLU A 96 15.76 -20.17 -10.81
C GLU A 96 17.12 -20.78 -11.11
N ALA A 97 18.21 -20.05 -10.94
CA ALA A 97 19.57 -20.56 -11.14
C ALA A 97 19.87 -21.74 -10.18
N GLN A 98 19.43 -21.65 -8.92
CA GLN A 98 19.56 -22.74 -7.95
C GLN A 98 18.76 -23.98 -8.37
N ARG A 99 17.51 -23.80 -8.81
CA ARG A 99 16.69 -24.92 -9.32
C ARG A 99 17.35 -25.60 -10.52
N ARG A 100 17.94 -24.84 -11.44
CA ARG A 100 18.68 -25.39 -12.59
C ARG A 100 19.93 -26.15 -12.16
N LEU A 101 20.66 -25.64 -11.20
CA LEU A 101 21.83 -26.34 -10.64
C LEU A 101 21.41 -27.66 -10.01
N ASP A 102 20.36 -27.66 -9.18
CA ASP A 102 19.87 -28.85 -8.52
C ASP A 102 19.31 -29.90 -9.51
N ALA A 103 18.50 -29.46 -10.45
CA ALA A 103 17.98 -30.33 -11.53
C ALA A 103 19.12 -30.87 -12.43
N GLY A 104 20.14 -30.05 -12.63
CA GLY A 104 21.31 -30.41 -13.43
C GLY A 104 22.24 -31.44 -12.79
N ARG A 105 22.09 -31.75 -11.50
CA ARG A 105 22.92 -32.78 -10.81
C ARG A 105 22.73 -34.17 -11.40
N ALA A 106 21.55 -34.48 -11.91
CA ALA A 106 21.30 -35.74 -12.59
C ALA A 106 21.92 -35.67 -14.00
N PRO A 107 22.82 -36.62 -14.35
CA PRO A 107 23.34 -36.70 -15.71
C PRO A 107 22.26 -37.05 -16.71
N LEU A 108 22.36 -36.49 -17.91
CA LEU A 108 21.49 -36.85 -19.03
C LEU A 108 22.04 -38.11 -19.73
N PRO A 109 21.17 -38.92 -20.33
CA PRO A 109 21.63 -40.15 -21.04
C PRO A 109 22.72 -39.90 -22.07
N GLU A 110 22.67 -38.79 -22.80
CA GLU A 110 23.65 -38.39 -23.83
C GLU A 110 24.98 -37.92 -23.23
N GLU A 111 25.08 -37.67 -21.96
CA GLU A 111 26.30 -37.25 -21.27
C GLU A 111 27.17 -38.44 -20.84
N PHE A 112 26.67 -39.65 -20.97
CA PHE A 112 27.46 -40.86 -20.74
C PHE A 112 28.28 -41.22 -21.99
N LYS A 113 29.58 -41.40 -21.81
CA LYS A 113 30.47 -41.85 -22.85
C LYS A 113 30.89 -43.32 -22.61
N PRO A 114 30.86 -44.18 -23.61
CA PRO A 114 31.34 -45.57 -23.45
C PRO A 114 32.84 -45.60 -23.19
N LEU A 115 33.26 -46.58 -22.41
CA LEU A 115 34.68 -46.93 -22.19
C LEU A 115 35.07 -48.09 -23.08
N GLU A 116 36.32 -48.14 -23.50
CA GLU A 116 36.86 -49.22 -24.38
C GLU A 116 36.81 -50.57 -23.68
N GLU A 117 36.99 -50.58 -22.35
CA GLU A 117 37.01 -51.78 -21.55
C GLU A 117 35.60 -52.20 -21.04
N GLY A 118 34.56 -51.58 -21.54
CA GLY A 118 33.17 -51.75 -21.12
C GLY A 118 32.76 -50.83 -19.98
N GLY A 119 31.48 -50.47 -19.91
CA GLY A 119 30.95 -49.49 -19.00
C GLY A 119 30.81 -48.07 -19.58
N THR A 120 30.45 -47.12 -18.74
CA THR A 120 30.25 -45.70 -19.13
C THR A 120 30.90 -44.76 -18.13
N ARG A 121 31.32 -43.60 -18.59
CA ARG A 121 31.76 -42.46 -17.75
C ARG A 121 30.97 -41.20 -18.09
N LEU A 122 30.94 -40.24 -17.18
CA LEU A 122 30.45 -38.93 -17.49
C LEU A 122 31.39 -38.20 -18.48
N GLY A 123 30.79 -37.60 -19.47
CA GLY A 123 31.49 -36.83 -20.50
C GLY A 123 31.72 -35.38 -20.09
N GLU A 124 32.56 -34.69 -20.86
CA GLU A 124 32.83 -33.26 -20.65
C GLU A 124 31.59 -32.37 -20.75
N GLU A 125 30.56 -32.82 -21.48
CA GLU A 125 29.29 -32.11 -21.61
C GLU A 125 28.59 -31.93 -20.26
N TYR A 126 28.62 -32.96 -19.40
CA TYR A 126 28.13 -32.89 -18.03
C TYR A 126 28.89 -31.83 -17.21
N GLU A 127 30.22 -31.90 -17.25
CA GLU A 127 31.08 -30.98 -16.52
C GLU A 127 30.87 -29.52 -16.97
N ARG A 128 30.78 -29.30 -18.28
CA ARG A 128 30.50 -27.98 -18.87
C ARG A 128 29.13 -27.44 -18.42
N ARG A 129 28.10 -28.29 -18.41
CA ARG A 129 26.75 -27.93 -17.94
C ARG A 129 26.77 -27.60 -16.48
N GLN A 130 27.43 -28.38 -15.63
CA GLN A 130 27.57 -28.10 -14.22
C GLN A 130 28.31 -26.77 -13.98
N ALA A 131 29.44 -26.56 -14.60
CA ALA A 131 30.20 -25.34 -14.48
C ALA A 131 29.39 -24.10 -14.98
N ALA A 132 28.54 -24.25 -15.98
CA ALA A 132 27.66 -23.19 -16.45
C ALA A 132 26.54 -22.85 -15.39
N ASN A 133 25.93 -23.89 -14.82
CA ASN A 133 24.92 -23.72 -13.78
C ASN A 133 25.50 -23.08 -12.51
N GLU A 134 26.68 -23.51 -12.07
CA GLU A 134 27.39 -22.91 -10.92
C GLU A 134 27.70 -21.43 -11.15
N ARG A 135 28.22 -21.10 -12.36
CA ARG A 135 28.45 -19.68 -12.73
C ARG A 135 27.18 -18.88 -12.72
N ALA A 136 26.07 -19.41 -13.23
CA ALA A 136 24.78 -18.73 -13.21
C ALA A 136 24.30 -18.41 -11.78
N VAL A 137 24.53 -19.31 -10.81
CA VAL A 137 24.22 -19.06 -9.39
C VAL A 137 25.11 -17.95 -8.83
N VAL A 138 26.41 -17.95 -9.12
CA VAL A 138 27.34 -16.91 -8.65
C VAL A 138 26.94 -15.54 -9.22
N GLU A 139 26.64 -15.47 -10.51
CA GLU A 139 26.21 -14.22 -11.16
C GLU A 139 24.87 -13.71 -10.58
N ALA A 140 23.92 -14.63 -10.35
CA ALA A 140 22.64 -14.27 -9.77
C ALA A 140 22.79 -13.75 -8.32
N ARG A 141 23.68 -14.34 -7.49
CA ARG A 141 24.00 -13.83 -6.15
C ARG A 141 24.57 -12.42 -6.20
N ALA A 142 25.56 -12.20 -7.06
CA ALA A 142 26.15 -10.87 -7.24
C ALA A 142 25.11 -9.83 -7.71
N ARG A 143 24.10 -10.25 -8.48
CA ARG A 143 22.98 -9.38 -8.85
C ARG A 143 22.11 -9.03 -7.67
N VAL A 144 21.78 -9.99 -6.79
CA VAL A 144 21.01 -9.73 -5.55
C VAL A 144 21.76 -8.74 -4.66
N GLU A 145 23.07 -8.92 -4.46
CA GLU A 145 23.90 -8.00 -3.67
C GLU A 145 23.84 -6.58 -4.22
N ARG A 146 24.05 -6.40 -5.53
CA ARG A 146 23.98 -5.07 -6.16
C ARG A 146 22.59 -4.43 -6.03
N ALA A 147 21.52 -5.21 -6.19
CA ALA A 147 20.15 -4.72 -6.05
C ALA A 147 19.82 -4.33 -4.58
N ALA A 148 20.32 -5.09 -3.61
CA ALA A 148 20.18 -4.77 -2.20
C ALA A 148 20.94 -3.48 -1.82
N ASP A 149 22.16 -3.31 -2.33
CA ASP A 149 22.95 -2.10 -2.12
C ASP A 149 22.27 -0.87 -2.71
N GLU A 150 21.70 -1.00 -3.92
CA GLU A 150 20.95 0.10 -4.54
C GLU A 150 19.69 0.46 -3.74
N LEU A 151 18.92 -0.54 -3.27
CA LEU A 151 17.78 -0.30 -2.40
C LEU A 151 18.17 0.43 -1.12
N ASN A 152 19.29 0.04 -0.50
CA ASN A 152 19.81 0.70 0.69
C ASN A 152 20.22 2.14 0.40
N ARG A 153 20.89 2.40 -0.72
CA ARG A 153 21.31 3.75 -1.14
C ARG A 153 20.13 4.71 -1.35
N VAL A 154 19.04 4.21 -1.92
CA VAL A 154 17.82 5.02 -2.14
C VAL A 154 17.05 5.23 -0.85
N ARG A 155 17.17 4.30 0.11
CA ARG A 155 16.44 4.33 1.38
C ARG A 155 17.00 5.38 2.36
N TYR A 156 18.31 5.59 2.36
CA TYR A 156 19.03 6.51 3.25
C TYR A 156 19.61 7.71 2.49
#